data_d7450c54e19a14f01c2bd4f26698a007
#
_entry.id   d7450c54e19a14f01c2bd4f26698a007
#
_cell.length_a   1.000
_cell.length_b   1.000
_cell.length_c   1.000
_cell.angle_alpha   90.00
_cell.angle_beta   90.00
_cell.angle_gamma   90.00
#
_symmetry.space_group_name_H-M   'P 1'
#
loop_
_entity.id
_entity.type
_entity.pdbx_description
1 polymer ?
#
loop_
_entity_poly.entity_id
_entity_poly.type
_entity_poly.pdbx_seq_one_letter_code
_entity_poly.pdbx_strand_id
1 'polypeptide(L)'
;LKLGSTLFTVGSPVGDEYRGTVTRGILSGKDRMVSVSTSSLGEDYIMRVLQTDAAMNPGNSGGPLCNIKGEVIGINSMKLVKDTIEGMGFALPIDSIRNHLDSLEKNGKIKRPYLGVAIFNLSNKNTFSYYGFDEIVNTKLKEGVVVQEVKEDGSVIGKLLKGDIVVKVNDSEVSDVAHFRYELFKYEVGDKITITVERDGKLKDINITLQDK
;
A
#
# COMPACT_ATOMS: atom_id res chain seq x y z
N LEU A 1 -11.38 19.24 -4.41
CA LEU A 1 -11.51 19.06 -5.86
C LEU A 1 -12.76 18.29 -6.21
N LYS A 2 -13.43 18.65 -7.30
CA LYS A 2 -14.60 17.94 -7.83
C LYS A 2 -14.18 17.09 -9.05
N LEU A 3 -14.84 15.95 -9.26
CA LEU A 3 -14.68 15.18 -10.51
C LEU A 3 -14.98 16.09 -11.70
N GLY A 4 -14.24 15.92 -12.79
CA GLY A 4 -14.28 16.79 -13.97
C GLY A 4 -13.48 18.08 -13.84
N SER A 5 -12.87 18.41 -12.69
CA SER A 5 -11.99 19.56 -12.56
C SER A 5 -10.78 19.43 -13.46
N THR A 6 -10.43 20.50 -14.19
CA THR A 6 -9.24 20.54 -15.03
C THR A 6 -7.96 20.39 -14.23
N LEU A 7 -7.08 19.53 -14.71
CA LEU A 7 -5.77 19.22 -14.13
C LEU A 7 -4.66 19.33 -15.17
N PHE A 8 -3.45 19.54 -14.68
CA PHE A 8 -2.22 19.56 -15.48
C PHE A 8 -1.18 18.65 -14.86
N THR A 9 -0.45 17.90 -15.68
CA THR A 9 0.78 17.24 -15.26
C THR A 9 1.98 17.97 -15.84
N VAL A 10 3.09 17.96 -15.12
CA VAL A 10 4.36 18.52 -15.57
C VAL A 10 5.43 17.45 -15.46
N GLY A 11 6.26 17.30 -16.49
CA GLY A 11 7.31 16.30 -16.50
C GLY A 11 8.34 16.51 -17.60
N SER A 12 9.18 15.51 -17.81
CA SER A 12 10.20 15.48 -18.88
C SER A 12 10.05 14.16 -19.64
N PRO A 13 8.98 14.00 -20.46
CA PRO A 13 8.76 12.76 -21.19
C PRO A 13 9.91 12.55 -22.20
N VAL A 14 10.39 11.31 -22.29
CA VAL A 14 11.38 10.85 -23.28
C VAL A 14 12.82 11.38 -23.07
N GLY A 15 13.04 12.45 -22.32
CA GLY A 15 14.37 12.98 -22.05
C GLY A 15 14.40 14.48 -21.74
N ASP A 16 15.61 14.99 -21.52
CA ASP A 16 15.85 16.39 -21.11
C ASP A 16 15.40 17.42 -22.18
N GLU A 17 15.34 17.02 -23.44
CA GLU A 17 14.87 17.86 -24.56
C GLU A 17 13.42 18.30 -24.39
N TYR A 18 12.62 17.50 -23.71
CA TYR A 18 11.19 17.75 -23.44
C TYR A 18 10.92 18.18 -22.00
N ARG A 19 11.94 18.68 -21.32
CA ARG A 19 11.83 19.13 -19.93
C ARG A 19 10.76 20.23 -19.79
N GLY A 20 9.87 20.05 -18.81
CA GLY A 20 8.80 20.99 -18.54
C GLY A 20 7.57 20.81 -19.46
N THR A 21 7.46 19.67 -20.14
CA THR A 21 6.25 19.34 -20.91
C THR A 21 5.04 19.32 -19.98
N VAL A 22 3.99 20.02 -20.41
CA VAL A 22 2.70 20.09 -19.71
C VAL A 22 1.65 19.33 -20.49
N THR A 23 0.93 18.41 -19.84
CA THR A 23 -0.28 17.81 -20.40
C THR A 23 -1.50 18.22 -19.58
N ARG A 24 -2.68 18.26 -20.22
CA ARG A 24 -3.93 18.66 -19.59
C ARG A 24 -4.96 17.54 -19.65
N GLY A 25 -5.73 17.40 -18.60
CA GLY A 25 -6.88 16.53 -18.50
C GLY A 25 -7.80 16.95 -17.37
N ILE A 26 -8.57 16.01 -16.84
CA ILE A 26 -9.51 16.24 -15.74
C ILE A 26 -9.23 15.25 -14.59
N LEU A 27 -9.79 15.54 -13.43
CA LEU A 27 -9.92 14.57 -12.34
C LEU A 27 -11.00 13.56 -12.71
N SER A 28 -10.60 12.40 -13.21
CA SER A 28 -11.48 11.32 -13.66
C SER A 28 -11.93 10.42 -12.51
N GLY A 29 -11.15 10.34 -11.42
CA GLY A 29 -11.45 9.55 -10.23
C GLY A 29 -10.79 10.11 -8.99
N LYS A 30 -11.45 9.93 -7.85
CA LYS A 30 -10.96 10.34 -6.54
C LYS A 30 -11.07 9.16 -5.59
N ASP A 31 -10.10 9.05 -4.68
CA ASP A 31 -10.07 8.01 -3.65
C ASP A 31 -10.18 6.58 -4.22
N ARG A 32 -9.55 6.35 -5.39
CA ARG A 32 -9.45 5.02 -5.97
C ARG A 32 -8.45 4.17 -5.18
N MET A 33 -8.86 2.96 -4.83
CA MET A 33 -7.99 1.96 -4.22
C MET A 33 -7.42 1.08 -5.33
N VAL A 34 -6.11 1.15 -5.54
CA VAL A 34 -5.41 0.42 -6.60
C VAL A 34 -4.42 -0.55 -5.97
N SER A 35 -4.55 -1.83 -6.32
CA SER A 35 -3.59 -2.86 -5.93
C SER A 35 -2.32 -2.75 -6.77
N VAL A 36 -1.18 -2.84 -6.11
CA VAL A 36 0.16 -2.74 -6.72
C VAL A 36 0.96 -3.97 -6.36
N SER A 37 1.66 -4.53 -7.35
CA SER A 37 2.64 -5.60 -7.13
C SER A 37 4.04 -5.03 -7.11
N THR A 38 4.78 -5.30 -6.03
CA THR A 38 6.23 -4.99 -5.94
C THR A 38 7.10 -6.22 -6.13
N SER A 39 6.46 -7.41 -6.17
CA SER A 39 7.12 -8.70 -6.34
C SER A 39 6.36 -9.60 -7.33
N SER A 40 6.99 -10.68 -7.78
CA SER A 40 6.36 -11.71 -8.61
C SER A 40 5.33 -12.57 -7.87
N LEU A 41 5.17 -12.40 -6.56
CA LEU A 41 4.26 -13.20 -5.72
C LEU A 41 2.82 -12.66 -5.69
N GLY A 42 2.52 -11.62 -6.45
CA GLY A 42 1.19 -11.03 -6.57
C GLY A 42 1.06 -9.61 -6.01
N GLU A 43 -0.17 -9.16 -5.84
CA GLU A 43 -0.48 -7.85 -5.28
C GLU A 43 -0.15 -7.83 -3.79
N ASP A 44 0.69 -6.89 -3.39
CA ASP A 44 1.20 -6.80 -2.02
C ASP A 44 1.01 -5.43 -1.37
N TYR A 45 0.48 -4.45 -2.13
CA TYR A 45 0.12 -3.13 -1.62
C TYR A 45 -1.21 -2.65 -2.20
N ILE A 46 -1.98 -1.92 -1.41
CA ILE A 46 -3.10 -1.09 -1.85
C ILE A 46 -2.70 0.37 -1.67
N MET A 47 -2.92 1.17 -2.70
CA MET A 47 -2.63 2.61 -2.68
C MET A 47 -3.90 3.41 -3.01
N ARG A 48 -4.18 4.42 -2.19
CA ARG A 48 -5.21 5.42 -2.51
C ARG A 48 -4.64 6.40 -3.53
N VAL A 49 -5.34 6.59 -4.63
CA VAL A 49 -4.88 7.42 -5.75
C VAL A 49 -5.95 8.35 -6.28
N LEU A 50 -5.49 9.42 -6.94
CA LEU A 50 -6.27 10.24 -7.87
C LEU A 50 -6.12 9.65 -9.26
N GLN A 51 -7.21 9.65 -10.06
CA GLN A 51 -7.20 9.25 -11.45
C GLN A 51 -7.39 10.49 -12.35
N THR A 52 -6.64 10.57 -13.42
CA THR A 52 -6.76 11.62 -14.45
C THR A 52 -6.64 11.01 -15.85
N ASP A 53 -7.23 11.66 -16.82
CA ASP A 53 -7.07 11.37 -18.25
C ASP A 53 -5.99 12.24 -18.93
N ALA A 54 -5.32 13.11 -18.18
CA ALA A 54 -4.14 13.80 -18.67
C ALA A 54 -3.09 12.79 -19.16
N ALA A 55 -2.54 13.00 -20.34
CA ALA A 55 -1.57 12.10 -20.92
C ALA A 55 -0.36 11.93 -19.99
N MET A 56 -0.12 10.69 -19.57
CA MET A 56 1.02 10.31 -18.74
C MET A 56 1.96 9.39 -19.53
N ASN A 57 3.20 9.84 -19.67
CA ASN A 57 4.27 9.13 -20.36
C ASN A 57 5.46 8.92 -19.41
N PRO A 58 6.37 7.97 -19.70
CA PRO A 58 7.63 7.86 -18.98
C PRO A 58 8.35 9.22 -18.96
N GLY A 59 8.71 9.70 -17.74
CA GLY A 59 9.25 11.04 -17.50
C GLY A 59 8.26 11.99 -16.79
N ASN A 60 6.97 11.67 -16.75
CA ASN A 60 6.00 12.41 -15.93
C ASN A 60 5.92 11.84 -14.50
N SER A 61 6.36 10.60 -14.28
CA SER A 61 6.37 9.96 -12.96
C SER A 61 7.31 10.72 -12.01
N GLY A 62 6.82 11.01 -10.79
CA GLY A 62 7.50 11.87 -9.82
C GLY A 62 7.22 13.36 -10.00
N GLY A 63 6.67 13.76 -11.16
CA GLY A 63 6.24 15.13 -11.41
C GLY A 63 4.90 15.46 -10.73
N PRO A 64 4.55 16.76 -10.61
CA PRO A 64 3.32 17.20 -9.98
C PRO A 64 2.09 16.99 -10.86
N LEU A 65 0.97 16.68 -10.21
CA LEU A 65 -0.37 16.85 -10.72
C LEU A 65 -0.94 18.14 -10.11
N CYS A 66 -1.28 19.14 -10.92
CA CYS A 66 -1.69 20.47 -10.48
C CYS A 66 -3.13 20.79 -10.88
N ASN A 67 -3.79 21.62 -10.10
CA ASN A 67 -5.06 22.24 -10.49
C ASN A 67 -4.84 23.51 -11.31
N ILE A 68 -5.94 24.17 -11.73
CA ILE A 68 -5.91 25.42 -12.54
C ILE A 68 -5.28 26.62 -11.83
N LYS A 69 -5.08 26.56 -10.52
CA LYS A 69 -4.39 27.59 -9.73
C LYS A 69 -2.89 27.33 -9.60
N GLY A 70 -2.37 26.23 -10.16
CA GLY A 70 -0.99 25.78 -9.99
C GLY A 70 -0.72 25.10 -8.64
N GLU A 71 -1.75 24.82 -7.85
CA GLU A 71 -1.60 24.10 -6.59
C GLU A 71 -1.37 22.61 -6.87
N VAL A 72 -0.30 22.03 -6.28
CA VAL A 72 0.00 20.60 -6.38
C VAL A 72 -1.03 19.81 -5.56
N ILE A 73 -1.75 18.92 -6.23
CA ILE A 73 -2.78 18.08 -5.63
C ILE A 73 -2.37 16.61 -5.52
N GLY A 74 -1.30 16.24 -6.23
CA GLY A 74 -0.76 14.89 -6.19
C GLY A 74 0.60 14.80 -6.89
N ILE A 75 1.23 13.63 -6.75
CA ILE A 75 2.48 13.27 -7.44
C ILE A 75 2.18 12.12 -8.40
N ASN A 76 2.48 12.33 -9.68
CA ASN A 76 2.24 11.35 -10.74
C ASN A 76 2.99 10.03 -10.50
N SER A 77 2.34 8.90 -10.77
CA SER A 77 2.94 7.57 -10.64
C SER A 77 2.55 6.66 -11.80
N MET A 78 3.53 6.30 -12.62
CA MET A 78 3.34 5.37 -13.75
C MET A 78 3.35 3.89 -13.33
N LYS A 79 3.95 3.55 -12.16
CA LYS A 79 4.02 2.17 -11.67
C LYS A 79 2.65 1.56 -11.32
N LEU A 80 1.62 2.39 -11.22
CA LEU A 80 0.27 1.96 -10.88
C LEU A 80 -0.55 1.50 -12.10
N VAL A 81 -0.01 1.64 -13.29
CA VAL A 81 -0.68 1.22 -14.53
C VAL A 81 -0.19 -0.19 -14.89
N LYS A 82 -1.06 -1.18 -14.79
CA LYS A 82 -0.74 -2.59 -15.15
C LYS A 82 -0.61 -2.80 -16.67
N ASP A 83 -1.29 -2.00 -17.46
CA ASP A 83 -1.27 -2.02 -18.91
C ASP A 83 -1.41 -0.59 -19.45
N THR A 84 -0.94 -0.35 -20.66
CA THR A 84 -1.05 0.93 -21.36
C THR A 84 -2.50 1.20 -21.79
N ILE A 85 -3.37 1.44 -20.80
CA ILE A 85 -4.72 1.90 -21.08
C ILE A 85 -4.64 3.42 -21.27
N GLU A 86 -4.84 3.87 -22.48
CA GLU A 86 -4.90 5.31 -22.80
C GLU A 86 -5.99 5.99 -21.95
N GLY A 87 -5.69 7.19 -21.46
CA GLY A 87 -6.63 7.99 -20.67
C GLY A 87 -6.78 7.54 -19.20
N MET A 88 -5.89 6.67 -18.70
CA MET A 88 -5.85 6.31 -17.29
C MET A 88 -4.48 6.59 -16.68
N GLY A 89 -4.35 7.77 -16.10
CA GLY A 89 -3.20 8.16 -15.30
C GLY A 89 -3.54 8.17 -13.81
N PHE A 90 -2.54 7.89 -12.96
CA PHE A 90 -2.70 7.90 -11.50
C PHE A 90 -1.69 8.80 -10.82
N ALA A 91 -2.11 9.43 -9.72
CA ALA A 91 -1.24 10.22 -8.87
C ALA A 91 -1.51 9.92 -7.40
N LEU A 92 -0.47 9.90 -6.58
CA LEU A 92 -0.59 9.84 -5.13
C LEU A 92 -1.14 11.18 -4.63
N PRO A 93 -2.23 11.21 -3.85
CA PRO A 93 -2.77 12.45 -3.30
C PRO A 93 -1.74 13.19 -2.44
N ILE A 94 -1.67 14.51 -2.57
CA ILE A 94 -0.69 15.31 -1.82
C ILE A 94 -0.89 15.26 -0.31
N ASP A 95 -2.13 15.07 0.15
CA ASP A 95 -2.44 14.91 1.58
C ASP A 95 -1.84 13.64 2.17
N SER A 96 -1.74 12.55 1.38
CA SER A 96 -1.07 11.31 1.79
C SER A 96 0.46 11.47 1.91
N ILE A 97 1.03 12.43 1.19
CA ILE A 97 2.50 12.64 1.16
C ILE A 97 2.92 13.68 2.19
N ARG A 98 2.07 14.69 2.40
CA ARG A 98 2.37 15.87 3.20
C ARG A 98 2.89 15.54 4.60
N ASN A 99 2.28 14.57 5.26
CA ASN A 99 2.67 14.14 6.61
C ASN A 99 4.06 13.50 6.67
N HIS A 100 4.60 13.09 5.52
CA HIS A 100 5.90 12.45 5.42
C HIS A 100 7.01 13.38 4.91
N LEU A 101 6.67 14.60 4.44
CA LEU A 101 7.65 15.52 3.85
C LEU A 101 8.74 15.90 4.84
N ASP A 102 8.40 16.24 6.07
CA ASP A 102 9.36 16.58 7.11
C ASP A 102 10.34 15.43 7.41
N SER A 103 9.83 14.19 7.41
CA SER A 103 10.67 13.01 7.64
C SER A 103 11.59 12.74 6.45
N LEU A 104 11.10 12.93 5.23
CA LEU A 104 11.89 12.80 4.02
C LEU A 104 12.98 13.87 3.94
N GLU A 105 12.66 15.13 4.26
CA GLU A 105 13.60 16.25 4.24
C GLU A 105 14.72 16.08 5.29
N LYS A 106 14.35 15.70 6.52
CA LYS A 106 15.31 15.58 7.63
C LYS A 106 16.11 14.29 7.62
N ASN A 107 15.51 13.17 7.21
CA ASN A 107 16.05 11.82 7.38
C ASN A 107 16.30 11.08 6.06
N GLY A 108 15.84 11.62 4.92
CA GLY A 108 15.90 10.95 3.61
C GLY A 108 15.01 9.70 3.50
N LYS A 109 14.24 9.37 4.54
CA LYS A 109 13.37 8.18 4.58
C LYS A 109 12.10 8.42 5.41
N ILE A 110 11.07 7.63 5.09
CA ILE A 110 9.84 7.56 5.86
C ILE A 110 9.98 6.42 6.86
N LYS A 111 9.78 6.70 8.15
CA LYS A 111 9.66 5.66 9.18
C LYS A 111 8.31 4.95 8.99
N ARG A 112 8.36 3.63 8.92
CA ARG A 112 7.17 2.80 8.78
C ARG A 112 7.10 1.79 9.92
N PRO A 113 5.88 1.47 10.40
CA PRO A 113 5.70 0.40 11.36
C PRO A 113 6.31 -0.89 10.85
N TYR A 114 7.16 -1.51 11.67
CA TYR A 114 7.80 -2.78 11.40
C TYR A 114 7.33 -3.83 12.41
N LEU A 115 6.71 -4.90 11.92
CA LEU A 115 6.26 -6.01 12.75
C LEU A 115 7.29 -7.15 12.84
N GLY A 116 8.15 -7.27 11.82
CA GLY A 116 9.12 -8.36 11.75
C GLY A 116 8.49 -9.72 11.44
N VAL A 117 7.52 -9.76 10.54
CA VAL A 117 6.86 -10.99 10.11
C VAL A 117 7.04 -11.23 8.61
N ALA A 118 7.23 -12.49 8.21
CA ALA A 118 6.99 -12.94 6.85
C ALA A 118 5.55 -13.44 6.76
N ILE A 119 4.83 -13.00 5.73
CA ILE A 119 3.39 -13.24 5.59
C ILE A 119 3.01 -13.60 4.15
N PHE A 120 1.91 -14.32 3.98
CA PHE A 120 1.32 -14.59 2.67
C PHE A 120 -0.21 -14.67 2.74
N ASN A 121 -0.88 -14.59 1.58
CA ASN A 121 -2.34 -14.63 1.48
C ASN A 121 -2.88 -16.03 1.80
N LEU A 122 -3.87 -16.13 2.66
CA LEU A 122 -4.56 -17.39 2.98
C LEU A 122 -5.16 -18.05 1.72
N SER A 123 -5.56 -17.25 0.72
CA SER A 123 -6.08 -17.75 -0.57
C SER A 123 -5.05 -18.57 -1.37
N ASN A 124 -3.75 -18.42 -1.10
CA ASN A 124 -2.68 -19.16 -1.77
C ASN A 124 -2.49 -20.58 -1.21
N LYS A 125 -3.54 -21.38 -1.28
CA LYS A 125 -3.56 -22.74 -0.71
C LYS A 125 -2.42 -23.65 -1.20
N ASN A 126 -2.01 -23.51 -2.46
CA ASN A 126 -0.91 -24.29 -3.04
C ASN A 126 0.46 -24.03 -2.40
N THR A 127 0.58 -22.92 -1.67
CA THR A 127 1.80 -22.54 -0.97
C THR A 127 1.91 -23.20 0.40
N PHE A 128 0.82 -23.68 0.98
CA PHE A 128 0.77 -24.21 2.34
C PHE A 128 1.60 -25.46 2.54
N SER A 129 1.47 -26.43 1.62
CA SER A 129 2.28 -27.67 1.68
C SER A 129 3.77 -27.38 1.56
N TYR A 130 4.15 -26.44 0.70
CA TYR A 130 5.55 -26.05 0.51
C TYR A 130 6.19 -25.46 1.76
N TYR A 131 5.42 -24.71 2.56
CA TYR A 131 5.90 -24.09 3.82
C TYR A 131 5.59 -24.91 5.08
N GLY A 132 5.00 -26.09 4.96
CA GLY A 132 4.64 -26.95 6.08
C GLY A 132 3.48 -26.40 6.93
N PHE A 133 2.48 -25.80 6.29
CA PHE A 133 1.27 -25.26 6.94
C PHE A 133 0.04 -26.14 6.73
N ASP A 134 0.22 -27.45 6.70
CA ASP A 134 -0.88 -28.41 6.44
C ASP A 134 -2.04 -28.27 7.42
N GLU A 135 -1.78 -27.85 8.66
CA GLU A 135 -2.79 -27.61 9.68
C GLU A 135 -3.72 -26.45 9.33
N ILE A 136 -3.21 -25.42 8.62
CA ILE A 136 -4.00 -24.25 8.19
C ILE A 136 -5.00 -24.60 7.10
N VAL A 137 -4.75 -25.65 6.33
CA VAL A 137 -5.66 -26.12 5.28
C VAL A 137 -7.06 -26.46 5.85
N ASN A 138 -7.14 -26.80 7.11
CA ASN A 138 -8.38 -27.16 7.80
C ASN A 138 -9.16 -25.95 8.36
N THR A 139 -8.67 -24.72 8.18
CA THR A 139 -9.41 -23.52 8.59
C THR A 139 -10.71 -23.34 7.78
N LYS A 140 -11.75 -22.82 8.42
CA LYS A 140 -12.99 -22.41 7.77
C LYS A 140 -12.89 -21.02 7.12
N LEU A 141 -11.85 -20.28 7.41
CA LEU A 141 -11.59 -18.97 6.83
C LEU A 141 -11.30 -19.11 5.34
N LYS A 142 -11.75 -18.13 4.56
CA LYS A 142 -11.48 -18.04 3.12
C LYS A 142 -10.47 -16.94 2.80
N GLU A 143 -10.37 -15.94 3.67
CA GLU A 143 -9.56 -14.74 3.53
C GLU A 143 -8.76 -14.51 4.81
N GLY A 144 -7.67 -13.77 4.70
CA GLY A 144 -6.79 -13.43 5.79
C GLY A 144 -5.30 -13.55 5.40
N VAL A 145 -4.44 -13.26 6.35
CA VAL A 145 -2.99 -13.23 6.17
C VAL A 145 -2.32 -14.23 7.10
N VAL A 146 -1.62 -15.18 6.54
CA VAL A 146 -0.90 -16.21 7.28
C VAL A 146 0.46 -15.70 7.70
N VAL A 147 0.80 -15.85 8.99
CA VAL A 147 2.13 -15.60 9.53
C VAL A 147 3.01 -16.81 9.21
N GLN A 148 3.96 -16.63 8.28
CA GLN A 148 4.91 -17.65 7.88
C GLN A 148 6.05 -17.76 8.89
N GLU A 149 6.57 -16.62 9.34
CA GLU A 149 7.72 -16.53 10.22
C GLU A 149 7.63 -15.24 11.06
N VAL A 150 8.08 -15.32 12.29
CA VAL A 150 8.28 -14.15 13.16
C VAL A 150 9.77 -13.98 13.36
N LYS A 151 10.30 -12.83 12.96
CA LYS A 151 11.72 -12.48 13.06
C LYS A 151 12.07 -12.01 14.46
N GLU A 152 13.29 -12.27 14.88
CA GLU A 152 13.79 -11.94 16.22
C GLU A 152 13.87 -10.42 16.51
N ASP A 153 13.96 -9.60 15.47
CA ASP A 153 14.00 -8.13 15.56
C ASP A 153 12.61 -7.47 15.48
N GLY A 154 11.53 -8.27 15.46
CA GLY A 154 10.17 -7.79 15.25
C GLY A 154 9.45 -7.35 16.54
N SER A 155 8.57 -6.35 16.43
CA SER A 155 7.74 -5.84 17.54
C SER A 155 6.72 -6.86 18.06
N VAL A 156 6.53 -7.96 17.36
CA VAL A 156 5.54 -9.00 17.66
C VAL A 156 6.15 -10.30 18.20
N ILE A 157 7.46 -10.31 18.47
CA ILE A 157 8.13 -11.48 19.02
C ILE A 157 7.45 -11.96 20.31
N GLY A 158 7.23 -13.26 20.42
CA GLY A 158 6.53 -13.88 21.56
C GLY A 158 5.02 -13.61 21.63
N LYS A 159 4.46 -12.84 20.68
CA LYS A 159 3.03 -12.50 20.62
C LYS A 159 2.34 -13.15 19.43
N LEU A 160 2.83 -12.89 18.22
CA LEU A 160 2.41 -13.64 17.02
C LEU A 160 3.23 -14.92 16.91
N LEU A 161 2.62 -15.93 16.33
CA LEU A 161 3.24 -17.24 16.13
C LEU A 161 3.15 -17.65 14.66
N LYS A 162 4.07 -18.49 14.22
CA LYS A 162 3.96 -19.18 12.92
C LYS A 162 2.62 -19.92 12.85
N GLY A 163 1.88 -19.74 11.78
CA GLY A 163 0.57 -20.35 11.58
C GLY A 163 -0.61 -19.51 12.04
N ASP A 164 -0.41 -18.38 12.71
CA ASP A 164 -1.50 -17.44 12.98
C ASP A 164 -2.09 -16.92 11.66
N ILE A 165 -3.40 -16.78 11.62
CA ILE A 165 -4.09 -16.15 10.49
C ILE A 165 -4.63 -14.80 10.95
N VAL A 166 -4.01 -13.72 10.51
CA VAL A 166 -4.47 -12.36 10.78
C VAL A 166 -5.77 -12.11 10.03
N VAL A 167 -6.80 -11.67 10.75
CA VAL A 167 -8.13 -11.38 10.21
C VAL A 167 -8.58 -9.95 10.46
N LYS A 168 -7.98 -9.22 11.43
CA LYS A 168 -8.27 -7.81 11.69
C LYS A 168 -7.03 -7.04 12.16
N VAL A 169 -7.04 -5.74 11.87
CA VAL A 169 -6.18 -4.73 12.50
C VAL A 169 -7.12 -3.71 13.14
N ASN A 170 -7.14 -3.63 14.45
CA ASN A 170 -8.17 -2.93 15.22
C ASN A 170 -9.58 -3.38 14.75
N ASP A 171 -10.45 -2.43 14.36
CA ASP A 171 -11.81 -2.72 13.90
C ASP A 171 -11.89 -3.08 12.40
N SER A 172 -10.79 -2.99 11.66
CA SER A 172 -10.76 -3.22 10.21
C SER A 172 -10.50 -4.68 9.89
N GLU A 173 -11.38 -5.32 9.13
CA GLU A 173 -11.16 -6.66 8.59
C GLU A 173 -10.04 -6.67 7.56
N VAL A 174 -9.31 -7.77 7.47
CA VAL A 174 -8.16 -7.95 6.58
C VAL A 174 -8.38 -9.18 5.71
N SER A 175 -8.43 -8.99 4.39
CA SER A 175 -8.64 -10.06 3.41
C SER A 175 -7.34 -10.69 2.89
N ASP A 176 -6.28 -9.89 2.77
CA ASP A 176 -5.03 -10.25 2.12
C ASP A 176 -3.86 -9.39 2.60
N VAL A 177 -2.64 -9.69 2.13
CA VAL A 177 -1.41 -8.99 2.50
C VAL A 177 -1.45 -7.51 2.13
N ALA A 178 -2.03 -7.17 0.98
CA ALA A 178 -2.10 -5.79 0.52
C ALA A 178 -3.03 -4.97 1.43
N HIS A 179 -4.19 -5.52 1.80
CA HIS A 179 -5.12 -4.90 2.72
C HIS A 179 -4.53 -4.80 4.14
N PHE A 180 -3.85 -5.85 4.62
CA PHE A 180 -3.16 -5.83 5.91
C PHE A 180 -2.13 -4.69 5.99
N ARG A 181 -1.28 -4.53 4.97
CA ARG A 181 -0.30 -3.44 4.91
C ARG A 181 -0.96 -2.08 4.82
N TYR A 182 -2.05 -1.96 4.05
CA TYR A 182 -2.82 -0.72 3.97
C TYR A 182 -3.37 -0.30 5.32
N GLU A 183 -3.95 -1.22 6.08
CA GLU A 183 -4.46 -0.94 7.43
C GLU A 183 -3.33 -0.62 8.41
N LEU A 184 -2.23 -1.38 8.38
CA LEU A 184 -1.07 -1.17 9.26
C LEU A 184 -0.43 0.20 9.04
N PHE A 185 -0.30 0.65 7.80
CA PHE A 185 0.38 1.91 7.46
C PHE A 185 -0.47 3.18 7.69
N LYS A 186 -1.68 3.03 8.22
CA LYS A 186 -2.46 4.17 8.76
C LYS A 186 -1.94 4.63 10.12
N TYR A 187 -1.13 3.81 10.78
CA TYR A 187 -0.58 4.05 12.12
C TYR A 187 0.90 4.42 12.04
N GLU A 188 1.39 5.07 13.09
CA GLU A 188 2.78 5.52 13.22
C GLU A 188 3.57 4.63 14.17
N VAL A 189 4.90 4.75 14.12
CA VAL A 189 5.80 4.12 15.09
C VAL A 189 5.50 4.67 16.49
N GLY A 190 5.26 3.77 17.45
CA GLY A 190 4.86 4.08 18.82
C GLY A 190 3.37 3.88 19.10
N ASP A 191 2.52 3.81 18.06
CA ASP A 191 1.10 3.56 18.23
C ASP A 191 0.84 2.16 18.77
N LYS A 192 -0.25 2.04 19.51
CA LYS A 192 -0.77 0.75 20.00
C LYS A 192 -1.91 0.31 19.13
N ILE A 193 -1.80 -0.90 18.60
CA ILE A 193 -2.83 -1.54 17.78
C ILE A 193 -3.17 -2.92 18.35
N THR A 194 -4.35 -3.41 17.99
CA THR A 194 -4.79 -4.78 18.23
C THR A 194 -4.79 -5.54 16.91
N ILE A 195 -4.07 -6.65 16.85
CA ILE A 195 -4.17 -7.60 15.73
C ILE A 195 -5.00 -8.79 16.20
N THR A 196 -6.14 -9.03 15.53
CA THR A 196 -6.95 -10.23 15.78
C THR A 196 -6.47 -11.33 14.84
N VAL A 197 -6.15 -12.49 15.42
CA VAL A 197 -5.73 -13.70 14.68
C VAL A 197 -6.64 -14.88 14.98
N GLU A 198 -6.80 -15.78 14.01
CA GLU A 198 -7.22 -17.15 14.28
C GLU A 198 -6.00 -17.97 14.63
N ARG A 199 -6.04 -18.61 15.78
CA ARG A 199 -5.05 -19.57 16.29
C ARG A 199 -5.78 -20.77 16.90
N ASP A 200 -5.50 -21.97 16.41
CA ASP A 200 -6.15 -23.21 16.85
C ASP A 200 -7.68 -23.16 16.73
N GLY A 201 -8.19 -22.56 15.65
CA GLY A 201 -9.63 -22.39 15.39
C GLY A 201 -10.34 -21.38 16.29
N LYS A 202 -9.62 -20.54 17.04
CA LYS A 202 -10.15 -19.53 17.94
C LYS A 202 -9.59 -18.16 17.62
N LEU A 203 -10.44 -17.14 17.69
CA LEU A 203 -10.00 -15.74 17.58
C LEU A 203 -9.31 -15.32 18.87
N LYS A 204 -8.18 -14.61 18.70
CA LYS A 204 -7.37 -14.03 19.79
C LYS A 204 -6.96 -12.61 19.41
N ASP A 205 -7.11 -11.69 20.36
CA ASP A 205 -6.67 -10.32 20.21
C ASP A 205 -5.27 -10.17 20.81
N ILE A 206 -4.37 -9.59 20.03
CA ILE A 206 -2.96 -9.41 20.35
C ILE A 206 -2.62 -7.92 20.31
N ASN A 207 -2.33 -7.34 21.47
CA ASN A 207 -1.94 -5.94 21.61
C ASN A 207 -0.45 -5.75 21.29
N ILE A 208 -0.17 -4.83 20.36
CA ILE A 208 1.17 -4.57 19.85
C ILE A 208 1.44 -3.07 19.92
N THR A 209 2.65 -2.70 20.32
CA THR A 209 3.18 -1.35 20.14
C THR A 209 4.09 -1.35 18.91
N LEU A 210 3.79 -0.53 17.93
CA LEU A 210 4.51 -0.47 16.66
C LEU A 210 5.93 0.09 16.87
N GLN A 211 6.91 -0.55 16.27
CA GLN A 211 8.33 -0.16 16.34
C GLN A 211 8.85 0.23 14.96
N ASP A 212 9.95 0.98 14.92
CA ASP A 212 10.78 1.21 13.74
C ASP A 212 11.75 0.02 13.57
N LYS A 213 12.24 -0.17 12.35
CA LYS A 213 13.29 -1.16 12.07
C LYS A 213 14.67 -0.55 12.27
#